data_aea9fd2c08f3f7496523ff21c5f194c3
#
_entry.id   aea9fd2c08f3f7496523ff21c5f194c3
#
_cell.length_a   1.000
_cell.length_b   1.000
_cell.length_c   1.000
_cell.angle_alpha   90.00
_cell.angle_beta   90.00
_cell.angle_gamma   90.00
#
_symmetry.space_group_name_H-M   'P 1'
#
loop_
_entity.id
_entity.type
_entity.pdbx_description
1 polymer ?
#
loop_
_entity_poly.entity_id
_entity_poly.type
_entity_poly.pdbx_seq_one_letter_code
_entity_poly.pdbx_strand_id
1 'polypeptide(L)'
;MKGLLAGCWALLLLGLPSAGRAEFDECQLMDQVLHRLGNAMAINRLIIAEGGDSTAAAAASESLARQSDSYRRTKRQRSKAGCDGWGRD
;
A
#
# COMPACT_ATOMS: atom_id res chain seq x y z
N MET A 1 -0.98 40.71 -4.55
CA MET A 1 -0.15 39.50 -4.52
C MET A 1 -0.11 38.83 -3.17
N LYS A 2 0.12 39.56 -2.13
CA LYS A 2 0.15 38.99 -0.77
C LYS A 2 -1.20 38.39 -0.35
N GLY A 3 -2.29 39.03 -0.78
CA GLY A 3 -3.62 38.50 -0.49
C GLY A 3 -3.92 37.17 -1.13
N LEU A 4 -3.38 36.94 -2.32
CA LEU A 4 -3.56 35.66 -3.01
C LEU A 4 -2.82 34.55 -2.30
N LEU A 5 -1.62 34.83 -1.82
CA LEU A 5 -0.85 33.85 -1.07
C LEU A 5 -1.54 33.48 0.23
N ALA A 6 -2.08 34.46 0.92
CA ALA A 6 -2.83 34.22 2.15
C ALA A 6 -4.06 33.36 1.89
N GLY A 7 -4.74 33.61 0.76
CA GLY A 7 -5.89 32.79 0.37
C GLY A 7 -5.53 31.35 0.11
N CYS A 8 -4.41 31.12 -0.56
CA CYS A 8 -3.93 29.76 -0.82
C CYS A 8 -3.59 29.02 0.46
N TRP A 9 -2.97 29.71 1.40
CA TRP A 9 -2.65 29.13 2.70
C TRP A 9 -3.90 28.74 3.46
N ALA A 10 -4.91 29.60 3.43
CA ALA A 10 -6.17 29.29 4.10
C ALA A 10 -6.83 28.05 3.50
N LEU A 11 -6.77 27.92 2.19
CA LEU A 11 -7.32 26.73 1.52
C LEU A 11 -6.57 25.46 1.90
N LEU A 12 -5.26 25.55 1.98
CA LEU A 12 -4.44 24.41 2.40
C LEU A 12 -4.77 23.98 3.82
N LEU A 13 -4.94 24.95 4.71
CA LEU A 13 -5.31 24.66 6.09
C LEU A 13 -6.68 24.02 6.20
N LEU A 14 -7.62 24.44 5.38
CA LEU A 14 -8.96 23.87 5.36
C LEU A 14 -8.96 22.46 4.79
N GLY A 15 -8.01 22.13 3.95
CA GLY A 15 -7.88 20.79 3.40
C GLY A 15 -7.23 19.80 4.34
N LEU A 16 -6.61 20.27 5.41
CA LEU A 16 -5.88 19.39 6.32
C LEU A 16 -6.70 18.70 7.40
N PRO A 17 -7.82 19.25 7.87
CA PRO A 17 -8.50 18.67 9.03
C PRO A 17 -9.48 17.54 8.78
N SER A 18 -9.20 16.66 7.87
CA SER A 18 -10.04 15.46 7.73
C SER A 18 -9.44 14.30 8.50
N ALA A 19 -9.02 14.52 9.73
CA ALA A 19 -8.31 13.51 10.51
C ALA A 19 -9.12 12.23 10.71
N GLY A 20 -10.43 12.33 10.92
CA GLY A 20 -11.28 11.16 11.07
C GLY A 20 -11.41 10.35 9.79
N ARG A 21 -11.37 11.01 8.65
CA ARG A 21 -11.37 10.34 7.36
C ARG A 21 -10.02 9.76 7.00
N ALA A 22 -8.95 10.37 7.52
CA ALA A 22 -7.60 9.91 7.24
C ALA A 22 -7.39 8.48 7.72
N GLU A 23 -7.94 8.11 8.87
CA GLU A 23 -7.84 6.75 9.38
C GLU A 23 -8.51 5.75 8.46
N PHE A 24 -9.71 6.08 7.99
CA PHE A 24 -10.44 5.23 7.07
C PHE A 24 -9.69 5.10 5.75
N ASP A 25 -9.17 6.22 5.23
CA ASP A 25 -8.41 6.24 3.99
C ASP A 25 -7.11 5.44 4.13
N GLU A 26 -6.49 5.47 5.29
CA GLU A 26 -5.29 4.69 5.56
C GLU A 26 -5.57 3.20 5.46
N CYS A 27 -6.65 2.74 6.06
CA CYS A 27 -7.02 1.33 5.98
C CYS A 27 -7.28 0.91 4.55
N GLN A 28 -7.97 1.76 3.80
CA GLN A 28 -8.27 1.50 2.40
C GLN A 28 -6.99 1.46 1.56
N LEU A 29 -6.08 2.40 1.79
CA LEU A 29 -4.81 2.43 1.09
C LEU A 29 -3.98 1.18 1.37
N MET A 30 -3.92 0.77 2.63
CA MET A 30 -3.19 -0.44 3.00
C MET A 30 -3.81 -1.69 2.36
N ASP A 31 -5.13 -1.75 2.29
CA ASP A 31 -5.81 -2.83 1.58
C ASP A 31 -5.45 -2.86 0.11
N GLN A 32 -5.40 -1.69 -0.54
CA GLN A 32 -4.98 -1.61 -1.93
C GLN A 32 -3.55 -2.06 -2.13
N VAL A 33 -2.66 -1.66 -1.23
CA VAL A 33 -1.26 -2.08 -1.27
C VAL A 33 -1.16 -3.59 -1.13
N LEU A 34 -1.88 -4.18 -0.17
CA LEU A 34 -1.88 -5.62 0.02
C LEU A 34 -2.41 -6.36 -1.21
N HIS A 35 -3.45 -5.82 -1.82
CA HIS A 35 -4.03 -6.40 -3.01
C HIS A 35 -3.04 -6.40 -4.18
N ARG A 36 -2.37 -5.26 -4.39
CA ARG A 36 -1.36 -5.15 -5.44
C ARG A 36 -0.15 -6.05 -5.19
N LEU A 37 0.29 -6.11 -3.94
CA LEU A 37 1.39 -6.99 -3.58
C LEU A 37 1.01 -8.45 -3.79
N GLY A 38 -0.21 -8.83 -3.39
CA GLY A 38 -0.70 -10.18 -3.59
C GLY A 38 -0.73 -10.58 -5.06
N ASN A 39 -1.20 -9.68 -5.92
CA ASN A 39 -1.22 -9.93 -7.36
C ASN A 39 0.19 -10.05 -7.93
N ALA A 40 1.09 -9.16 -7.53
CA ALA A 40 2.47 -9.20 -7.99
C ALA A 40 3.17 -10.48 -7.53
N MET A 41 2.90 -10.90 -6.30
CA MET A 41 3.45 -12.15 -5.78
C MET A 41 2.95 -13.36 -6.56
N ALA A 42 1.68 -13.36 -6.90
CA ALA A 42 1.11 -14.45 -7.70
C ALA A 42 1.76 -14.55 -9.08
N ILE A 43 1.99 -13.40 -9.72
CA ILE A 43 2.67 -13.35 -11.01
C ILE A 43 4.10 -13.87 -10.88
N ASN A 44 4.80 -13.48 -9.84
CA ASN A 44 6.17 -13.95 -9.64
C ASN A 44 6.23 -15.44 -9.37
N ARG A 45 5.25 -15.99 -8.66
CA ARG A 45 5.16 -17.43 -8.45
C ARG A 45 4.97 -18.19 -9.77
N LEU A 46 4.17 -17.63 -10.67
CA LEU A 46 3.99 -18.22 -11.99
C LEU A 46 5.31 -18.19 -12.79
N ILE A 47 6.02 -17.08 -12.77
CA ILE A 47 7.30 -16.97 -13.46
C ILE A 47 8.29 -18.01 -12.92
N ILE A 48 8.34 -18.17 -11.62
CA ILE A 48 9.21 -19.17 -10.99
C ILE A 48 8.82 -20.58 -11.42
N ALA A 49 7.53 -20.88 -11.39
CA ALA A 49 7.03 -22.21 -11.72
C ALA A 49 7.30 -22.56 -13.18
N GLU A 50 7.18 -21.61 -14.09
CA GLU A 50 7.38 -21.84 -15.52
C GLU A 50 8.83 -21.70 -15.95
N GLY A 51 9.60 -20.84 -15.24
CA GLY A 51 10.93 -20.44 -15.66
C GLY A 51 12.06 -21.41 -15.29
N GLY A 52 11.84 -22.30 -14.35
CA GLY A 52 12.88 -23.23 -13.92
C GLY A 52 14.13 -22.53 -13.45
N ASP A 53 15.25 -22.76 -14.16
CA ASP A 53 16.55 -22.16 -13.81
C ASP A 53 16.84 -20.87 -14.54
N SER A 54 15.86 -20.28 -15.17
CA SER A 54 16.07 -19.06 -15.96
C SER A 54 16.44 -17.85 -15.08
N THR A 55 17.07 -16.86 -15.74
CA THR A 55 17.39 -15.60 -15.10
C THR A 55 16.11 -14.89 -14.64
N ALA A 56 15.04 -15.02 -15.42
CA ALA A 56 13.74 -14.44 -15.08
C ALA A 56 13.18 -15.07 -13.81
N ALA A 57 13.30 -16.38 -13.65
CA ALA A 57 12.84 -17.06 -12.44
C ALA A 57 13.66 -16.61 -11.21
N ALA A 58 14.97 -16.45 -11.37
CA ALA A 58 15.83 -15.97 -10.28
C ALA A 58 15.44 -14.56 -9.86
N ALA A 59 15.22 -13.67 -10.82
CA ALA A 59 14.78 -12.30 -10.53
C ALA A 59 13.41 -12.28 -9.87
N ALA A 60 12.49 -13.12 -10.34
CA ALA A 60 11.17 -13.23 -9.76
C ALA A 60 11.22 -13.73 -8.31
N SER A 61 12.13 -14.65 -8.03
CA SER A 61 12.33 -15.17 -6.68
C SER A 61 12.79 -14.07 -5.71
N GLU A 62 13.73 -13.24 -6.14
CA GLU A 62 14.18 -12.10 -5.33
C GLU A 62 13.06 -11.09 -5.10
N SER A 63 12.32 -10.78 -6.16
CA SER A 63 11.19 -9.86 -6.06
C SER A 63 10.12 -10.41 -5.12
N LEU A 64 9.84 -11.70 -5.21
CA LEU A 64 8.88 -12.36 -4.34
C LEU A 64 9.28 -12.25 -2.88
N ALA A 65 10.55 -12.43 -2.57
CA ALA A 65 11.04 -12.32 -1.19
C ALA A 65 10.81 -10.91 -0.64
N ARG A 66 11.12 -9.88 -1.43
CA ARG A 66 10.91 -8.49 -1.02
C ARG A 66 9.42 -8.17 -0.89
N GLN A 67 8.62 -8.65 -1.81
CA GLN A 67 7.17 -8.44 -1.79
C GLN A 67 6.53 -9.12 -0.58
N SER A 68 6.95 -10.33 -0.25
CA SER A 68 6.46 -11.06 0.92
C SER A 68 6.77 -10.29 2.20
N ASP A 69 7.97 -9.73 2.29
CA ASP A 69 8.37 -8.94 3.44
C ASP A 69 7.53 -7.68 3.57
N SER A 70 7.34 -6.97 2.46
CA SER A 70 6.50 -5.77 2.42
C SER A 70 5.05 -6.11 2.77
N TYR A 71 4.55 -7.23 2.29
CA TYR A 71 3.19 -7.69 2.58
C TYR A 71 3.00 -7.88 4.08
N ARG A 72 3.93 -8.60 4.71
CA ARG A 72 3.85 -8.84 6.15
C ARG A 72 3.95 -7.55 6.96
N ARG A 73 4.83 -6.64 6.57
CA ARG A 73 4.95 -5.35 7.25
C ARG A 73 3.68 -4.54 7.13
N THR A 74 3.10 -4.50 5.95
CA THR A 74 1.86 -3.76 5.71
C THR A 74 0.71 -4.36 6.53
N LYS A 75 0.64 -5.68 6.61
CA LYS A 75 -0.37 -6.35 7.44
C LYS A 75 -0.23 -5.96 8.90
N ARG A 76 0.99 -5.89 9.41
CA ARG A 76 1.23 -5.47 10.79
C ARG A 76 0.83 -4.01 11.00
N GLN A 77 1.17 -3.14 10.07
CA GLN A 77 0.76 -1.74 10.14
C GLN A 77 -0.76 -1.60 10.13
N ARG A 78 -1.41 -2.39 9.32
CA ARG A 78 -2.86 -2.41 9.22
C ARG A 78 -3.48 -2.81 10.56
N SER A 79 -2.95 -3.85 11.20
CA SER A 79 -3.40 -4.27 12.53
C SER A 79 -3.20 -3.17 13.57
N LYS A 80 -2.01 -2.56 13.58
CA LYS A 80 -1.69 -1.49 14.53
C LYS A 80 -2.57 -0.27 14.34
N ALA A 81 -2.98 0.00 13.12
CA ALA A 81 -3.86 1.12 12.81
C ALA A 81 -5.31 0.84 13.18
N GLY A 82 -5.62 -0.36 13.62
CA GLY A 82 -6.98 -0.72 14.00
C GLY A 82 -7.87 -1.09 12.83
N CYS A 83 -7.29 -1.52 11.72
CA CYS A 83 -8.04 -1.84 10.51
C CYS A 83 -8.57 -3.27 10.46
N ASP A 84 -8.27 -4.09 11.46
CA ASP A 84 -8.59 -5.52 11.42
C ASP A 84 -10.08 -5.80 11.26
N GLY A 85 -10.92 -4.95 11.83
CA GLY A 85 -12.36 -5.12 11.68
C GLY A 85 -12.94 -4.43 10.46
N TRP A 86 -12.12 -3.69 9.74
CA TRP A 86 -12.57 -2.91 8.61
C TRP A 86 -12.83 -3.79 7.40
N GLY A 87 -13.98 -3.61 6.78
CA GLY A 87 -14.32 -4.35 5.58
C GLY A 87 -14.81 -5.77 5.79
N ARG A 88 -14.90 -6.21 7.03
CA ARG A 88 -15.41 -7.56 7.32
C ARG A 88 -16.93 -7.64 7.31
N ASP A 89 -17.54 -6.52 7.58
CA ASP A 89 -19.00 -6.43 7.57
C ASP A 89 -19.48 -5.91 6.23
#